data_578798bbb87acc1e85b3b38b99a5edde
#
_entry.id   578798bbb87acc1e85b3b38b99a5edde
#
_cell.length_a   1.000
_cell.length_b   1.000
_cell.length_c   1.000
_cell.angle_alpha   90.00
_cell.angle_beta   90.00
_cell.angle_gamma   90.00
#
_symmetry.space_group_name_H-M   'P 1'
#
loop_
_entity.id
_entity.type
_entity.pdbx_description
1 polymer ?
#
loop_
_entity_poly.entity_id
_entity_poly.type
_entity_poly.pdbx_seq_one_letter_code
_entity_poly.pdbx_strand_id
1 'polypeptide(L)'
;MPVINWILNQQIQLGMILCAGLFVPWGQRRSCFVPRLAAGVWAFLALTDTLAFLPLWAKLLLYTTLLFDLIWFSFDCSPLHALFYTTCAYAVQHIASKLAYMPIGWLVHHGRTDRLDSFFILLFSNLVVCLVIYRLLTLRIRRGCLLFDNVKTVLYSGFFLIAAVYLSVVLEDVLDSSAESYLTAYLALNAFCILFAITILALEFSNCSIKSLEHENEMLAQLLECDKQQYEQAKKDMEKINIRYHDLKQQYSRATDEERARLEEEMNNLNLRYFTGNKALDITLTQKSALCGQAGIQLVCSADGSCLENMKHYHIYSLLGNALDNAIECLTQVNDASKRVITLDISRCRDMAVIRVQNYTPAPPTLRDGAIVTTKQDTEEHGYGIKSIKSIAELYGGTADCFVEDSIFYLVVTFPCGKSQKETA
;
A
#
# COMPACT_ATOMS: atom_id res chain seq x y z
N MET A 1 48.91 2.59 -11.03
CA MET A 1 48.58 1.59 -12.04
C MET A 1 47.95 0.28 -11.46
N PRO A 2 48.43 -0.41 -10.38
CA PRO A 2 47.80 -1.67 -9.94
C PRO A 2 46.36 -1.52 -9.45
N VAL A 3 46.02 -0.44 -8.74
CA VAL A 3 44.64 -0.19 -8.24
C VAL A 3 43.65 0.06 -9.37
N ILE A 4 44.05 0.79 -10.41
CA ILE A 4 43.19 1.06 -11.56
C ILE A 4 42.88 -0.22 -12.33
N ASN A 5 43.88 -1.07 -12.56
CA ASN A 5 43.69 -2.36 -13.22
C ASN A 5 42.82 -3.31 -12.40
N TRP A 6 42.92 -3.27 -11.06
CA TRP A 6 42.06 -4.04 -10.17
C TRP A 6 40.60 -3.55 -10.29
N ILE A 7 40.32 -2.24 -10.25
CA ILE A 7 38.98 -1.67 -10.40
C ILE A 7 38.37 -2.05 -11.76
N LEU A 8 39.17 -1.98 -12.83
CA LEU A 8 38.72 -2.37 -14.18
C LEU A 8 38.36 -3.87 -14.29
N ASN A 9 39.00 -4.72 -13.49
CA ASN A 9 38.67 -6.15 -13.44
C ASN A 9 37.37 -6.42 -12.66
N GLN A 10 36.97 -5.54 -11.73
CA GLN A 10 35.78 -5.69 -10.88
C GLN A 10 34.52 -5.00 -11.44
N GLN A 11 34.47 -4.66 -12.73
CA GLN A 11 33.41 -3.87 -13.34
C GLN A 11 32.01 -4.49 -13.20
N ILE A 12 31.88 -5.83 -13.33
CA ILE A 12 30.61 -6.55 -13.19
C ILE A 12 30.14 -6.52 -11.73
N GLN A 13 31.04 -6.77 -10.80
CA GLN A 13 30.78 -6.77 -9.36
C GLN A 13 30.35 -5.38 -8.85
N LEU A 14 31.00 -4.33 -9.32
CA LEU A 14 30.62 -2.94 -9.04
C LEU A 14 29.22 -2.63 -9.61
N GLY A 15 28.91 -3.12 -10.81
CA GLY A 15 27.57 -3.03 -11.40
C GLY A 15 26.50 -3.72 -10.54
N MET A 16 26.78 -4.93 -10.02
CA MET A 16 25.87 -5.65 -9.11
C MET A 16 25.58 -4.89 -7.84
N ILE A 17 26.62 -4.33 -7.19
CA ILE A 17 26.46 -3.53 -5.96
C ILE A 17 25.64 -2.27 -6.25
N LEU A 18 25.88 -1.60 -7.35
CA LEU A 18 25.13 -0.41 -7.77
C LEU A 18 23.66 -0.73 -8.00
N CYS A 19 23.35 -1.85 -8.68
CA CYS A 19 21.99 -2.30 -8.92
C CYS A 19 21.29 -2.73 -7.62
N ALA A 20 22.00 -3.36 -6.67
CA ALA A 20 21.46 -3.66 -5.34
C ALA A 20 21.10 -2.37 -4.58
N GLY A 21 21.82 -1.29 -4.81
CA GLY A 21 21.54 0.04 -4.23
C GLY A 21 20.16 0.60 -4.58
N LEU A 22 19.51 0.14 -5.68
CA LEU A 22 18.14 0.53 -6.05
C LEU A 22 17.12 0.17 -4.98
N PHE A 23 17.36 -0.91 -4.24
CA PHE A 23 16.43 -1.47 -3.26
C PHE A 23 16.64 -0.89 -1.84
N VAL A 24 17.70 -0.09 -1.63
CA VAL A 24 18.00 0.58 -0.35
C VAL A 24 16.81 1.40 0.22
N PRO A 25 16.00 2.10 -0.60
CA PRO A 25 14.88 2.87 -0.08
C PRO A 25 13.75 2.03 0.51
N TRP A 26 13.67 0.73 0.20
CA TRP A 26 12.58 -0.17 0.61
C TRP A 26 12.93 -1.04 1.80
N GLY A 27 14.21 -1.30 2.01
CA GLY A 27 14.67 -2.12 3.14
C GLY A 27 14.74 -1.30 4.45
N GLN A 28 14.28 -1.90 5.55
CA GLN A 28 14.61 -1.40 6.88
C GLN A 28 16.10 -1.62 7.13
N ARG A 29 16.80 -0.57 7.54
CA ARG A 29 18.26 -0.63 7.76
C ARG A 29 18.55 -1.23 9.13
N ARG A 30 19.43 -2.23 9.19
CA ARG A 30 19.92 -2.75 10.50
C ARG A 30 20.74 -1.69 11.23
N SER A 31 20.88 -1.87 12.54
CA SER A 31 21.81 -1.08 13.36
C SER A 31 23.22 -1.11 12.76
N CYS A 32 23.92 0.00 12.77
CA CYS A 32 25.25 0.13 12.14
C CYS A 32 25.26 -0.18 10.63
N PHE A 33 24.26 0.28 9.89
CA PHE A 33 24.10 0.03 8.45
C PHE A 33 25.36 0.36 7.62
N VAL A 34 25.94 1.57 7.81
CA VAL A 34 27.08 2.03 6.99
C VAL A 34 28.31 1.13 7.16
N PRO A 35 28.79 0.81 8.40
CA PRO A 35 29.92 -0.11 8.56
C PRO A 35 29.61 -1.53 8.10
N ARG A 36 28.39 -2.03 8.25
CA ARG A 36 28.00 -3.34 7.72
C ARG A 36 28.04 -3.38 6.19
N LEU A 37 27.48 -2.37 5.54
CA LEU A 37 27.51 -2.24 4.09
C LEU A 37 28.97 -2.16 3.58
N ALA A 38 29.80 -1.34 4.19
CA ALA A 38 31.20 -1.21 3.81
C ALA A 38 31.98 -2.53 3.97
N ALA A 39 31.80 -3.23 5.09
CA ALA A 39 32.41 -4.54 5.34
C ALA A 39 31.92 -5.61 4.33
N GLY A 40 30.59 -5.62 4.06
CA GLY A 40 29.99 -6.56 3.10
C GLY A 40 30.47 -6.30 1.68
N VAL A 41 30.54 -5.03 1.24
CA VAL A 41 31.08 -4.66 -0.08
C VAL A 41 32.56 -5.06 -0.20
N TRP A 42 33.36 -4.79 0.83
CA TRP A 42 34.76 -5.20 0.84
C TRP A 42 34.90 -6.73 0.74
N ALA A 43 34.15 -7.48 1.55
CA ALA A 43 34.14 -8.95 1.51
C ALA A 43 33.72 -9.48 0.14
N PHE A 44 32.67 -8.90 -0.46
CA PHE A 44 32.16 -9.27 -1.78
C PHE A 44 33.28 -9.11 -2.84
N LEU A 45 33.94 -7.95 -2.91
CA LEU A 45 35.00 -7.69 -3.86
C LEU A 45 36.25 -8.54 -3.63
N ALA A 46 36.68 -8.73 -2.37
CA ALA A 46 37.82 -9.54 -2.03
C ALA A 46 37.63 -11.03 -2.35
N LEU A 47 36.46 -11.61 -2.04
CA LEU A 47 36.16 -13.00 -2.30
C LEU A 47 36.00 -13.27 -3.80
N THR A 48 35.38 -12.37 -4.55
CA THR A 48 35.24 -12.51 -6.00
C THR A 48 36.59 -12.43 -6.72
N ASP A 49 37.54 -11.65 -6.20
CA ASP A 49 38.90 -11.54 -6.73
C ASP A 49 39.75 -12.79 -6.44
N THR A 50 39.75 -13.23 -5.16
CA THR A 50 40.51 -14.42 -4.72
C THR A 50 40.05 -15.71 -5.38
N LEU A 51 38.74 -15.83 -5.69
CA LEU A 51 38.12 -17.00 -6.30
C LEU A 51 37.94 -16.86 -7.84
N ALA A 52 38.66 -15.92 -8.46
CA ALA A 52 38.58 -15.68 -9.90
C ALA A 52 39.01 -16.86 -10.80
N PHE A 53 39.67 -17.87 -10.23
CA PHE A 53 40.08 -19.12 -10.93
C PHE A 53 38.92 -20.12 -11.13
N LEU A 54 37.77 -19.92 -10.46
CA LEU A 54 36.65 -20.83 -10.56
C LEU A 54 36.05 -20.90 -11.98
N PRO A 55 35.45 -22.05 -12.37
CA PRO A 55 34.73 -22.14 -13.62
C PRO A 55 33.51 -21.20 -13.63
N LEU A 56 33.05 -20.82 -14.83
CA LEU A 56 32.02 -19.81 -15.00
C LEU A 56 30.76 -20.06 -14.18
N TRP A 57 30.22 -21.28 -14.19
CA TRP A 57 29.01 -21.62 -13.43
C TRP A 57 29.20 -21.42 -11.92
N ALA A 58 30.38 -21.71 -11.39
CA ALA A 58 30.70 -21.53 -9.99
C ALA A 58 30.85 -20.03 -9.64
N LYS A 59 31.41 -19.21 -10.54
CA LYS A 59 31.47 -17.76 -10.39
C LYS A 59 30.06 -17.15 -10.32
N LEU A 60 29.15 -17.56 -11.21
CA LEU A 60 27.77 -17.05 -11.23
C LEU A 60 27.04 -17.38 -9.89
N LEU A 61 27.17 -18.60 -9.41
CA LEU A 61 26.63 -18.97 -8.09
C LEU A 61 27.30 -18.19 -6.96
N LEU A 62 28.61 -18.03 -6.98
CA LEU A 62 29.35 -17.26 -5.99
C LEU A 62 28.87 -15.80 -5.94
N TYR A 63 28.73 -15.14 -7.11
CA TYR A 63 28.29 -13.75 -7.18
C TYR A 63 26.88 -13.56 -6.65
N THR A 64 25.96 -14.49 -6.98
CA THR A 64 24.58 -14.43 -6.47
C THR A 64 24.49 -14.69 -4.98
N THR A 65 25.25 -15.66 -4.44
CA THR A 65 25.25 -15.94 -2.99
C THR A 65 25.88 -14.80 -2.19
N LEU A 66 27.02 -14.27 -2.64
CA LEU A 66 27.64 -13.12 -1.96
C LEU A 66 26.80 -11.85 -2.03
N LEU A 67 26.06 -11.62 -3.12
CA LEU A 67 25.13 -10.50 -3.24
C LEU A 67 23.94 -10.68 -2.28
N PHE A 68 23.42 -11.90 -2.17
CA PHE A 68 22.40 -12.25 -1.19
C PHE A 68 22.89 -11.97 0.25
N ASP A 69 24.08 -12.43 0.59
CA ASP A 69 24.68 -12.24 1.92
C ASP A 69 24.90 -10.74 2.22
N LEU A 70 25.36 -9.97 1.24
CA LEU A 70 25.52 -8.50 1.36
C LEU A 70 24.20 -7.83 1.70
N ILE A 71 23.11 -8.17 0.98
CA ILE A 71 21.78 -7.60 1.21
C ILE A 71 21.23 -8.04 2.57
N TRP A 72 21.27 -9.33 2.87
CA TRP A 72 20.74 -9.88 4.13
C TRP A 72 21.50 -9.39 5.36
N PHE A 73 22.82 -9.20 5.24
CA PHE A 73 23.67 -8.66 6.32
C PHE A 73 23.40 -7.16 6.58
N SER A 74 23.11 -6.40 5.54
CA SER A 74 22.95 -4.93 5.62
C SER A 74 21.54 -4.49 6.00
N PHE A 75 20.51 -5.24 5.60
CA PHE A 75 19.10 -4.89 5.80
C PHE A 75 18.43 -5.82 6.79
N ASP A 76 17.41 -5.27 7.50
CA ASP A 76 16.54 -6.06 8.36
C ASP A 76 15.37 -6.58 7.53
N CYS A 77 15.57 -7.69 6.88
CA CYS A 77 14.61 -8.33 6.00
C CYS A 77 14.65 -9.87 6.16
N SER A 78 13.54 -10.52 5.82
CA SER A 78 13.51 -11.98 5.78
C SER A 78 14.43 -12.53 4.68
N PRO A 79 14.90 -13.76 4.79
CA PRO A 79 15.72 -14.38 3.73
C PRO A 79 15.05 -14.37 2.36
N LEU A 80 13.71 -14.50 2.33
CA LEU A 80 12.92 -14.45 1.09
C LEU A 80 12.97 -13.08 0.42
N HIS A 81 12.85 -11.98 1.20
CA HIS A 81 13.00 -10.63 0.69
C HIS A 81 14.43 -10.37 0.17
N ALA A 82 15.45 -10.85 0.91
CA ALA A 82 16.83 -10.75 0.46
C ALA A 82 17.06 -11.48 -0.87
N LEU A 83 16.48 -12.67 -1.04
CA LEU A 83 16.55 -13.44 -2.29
C LEU A 83 15.86 -12.70 -3.43
N PHE A 84 14.68 -12.13 -3.20
CA PHE A 84 13.97 -11.32 -4.20
C PHE A 84 14.81 -10.11 -4.64
N TYR A 85 15.34 -9.34 -3.69
CA TYR A 85 16.19 -8.18 -4.02
C TYR A 85 17.45 -8.60 -4.79
N THR A 86 18.03 -9.74 -4.43
CA THR A 86 19.19 -10.32 -5.13
C THR A 86 18.83 -10.66 -6.57
N THR A 87 17.72 -11.36 -6.80
CA THR A 87 17.26 -11.74 -8.15
C THR A 87 16.96 -10.51 -8.99
N CYS A 88 16.26 -9.53 -8.44
CA CYS A 88 15.97 -8.30 -9.15
C CYS A 88 17.24 -7.48 -9.46
N ALA A 89 18.16 -7.32 -8.49
CA ALA A 89 19.41 -6.60 -8.70
C ALA A 89 20.27 -7.26 -9.79
N TYR A 90 20.31 -8.60 -9.79
CA TYR A 90 21.04 -9.36 -10.79
C TYR A 90 20.42 -9.23 -12.18
N ALA A 91 19.07 -9.28 -12.28
CA ALA A 91 18.37 -9.07 -13.55
C ALA A 91 18.64 -7.66 -14.12
N VAL A 92 18.57 -6.62 -13.27
CA VAL A 92 18.86 -5.24 -13.66
C VAL A 92 20.30 -5.09 -14.17
N GLN A 93 21.25 -5.65 -13.44
CA GLN A 93 22.65 -5.64 -13.83
C GLN A 93 22.89 -6.40 -15.15
N HIS A 94 22.20 -7.53 -15.34
CA HIS A 94 22.30 -8.30 -16.58
C HIS A 94 21.79 -7.51 -17.78
N ILE A 95 20.63 -6.84 -17.67
CA ILE A 95 20.11 -5.92 -18.69
C ILE A 95 21.13 -4.82 -19.02
N ALA A 96 21.67 -4.17 -17.99
CA ALA A 96 22.63 -3.10 -18.16
C ALA A 96 23.93 -3.57 -18.85
N SER A 97 24.42 -4.76 -18.48
CA SER A 97 25.60 -5.35 -19.12
C SER A 97 25.38 -5.68 -20.58
N LYS A 98 24.23 -6.30 -20.90
CA LYS A 98 23.91 -6.66 -22.28
C LYS A 98 23.69 -5.43 -23.18
N LEU A 99 23.10 -4.36 -22.66
CA LEU A 99 23.01 -3.07 -23.33
C LEU A 99 24.39 -2.44 -23.59
N ALA A 100 25.30 -2.55 -22.60
CA ALA A 100 26.66 -2.05 -22.75
C ALA A 100 27.49 -2.88 -23.77
N TYR A 101 27.32 -4.20 -23.76
CA TYR A 101 28.10 -5.08 -24.65
C TYR A 101 27.72 -4.93 -26.13
N MET A 102 26.53 -4.44 -26.46
CA MET A 102 26.18 -4.14 -27.87
C MET A 102 27.11 -3.12 -28.51
N PRO A 103 27.31 -1.89 -28.00
CA PRO A 103 28.26 -0.95 -28.55
C PRO A 103 29.72 -1.40 -28.36
N ILE A 104 30.06 -2.07 -27.26
CA ILE A 104 31.40 -2.59 -27.02
C ILE A 104 31.76 -3.63 -28.10
N GLY A 105 30.88 -4.58 -28.38
CA GLY A 105 31.09 -5.59 -29.43
C GLY A 105 31.29 -4.98 -30.83
N TRP A 106 30.50 -3.95 -31.15
CA TRP A 106 30.67 -3.19 -32.41
C TRP A 106 32.04 -2.49 -32.48
N LEU A 107 32.48 -1.85 -31.38
CA LEU A 107 33.76 -1.17 -31.28
C LEU A 107 34.92 -2.16 -31.37
N VAL A 108 34.84 -3.32 -30.72
CA VAL A 108 35.84 -4.40 -30.77
C VAL A 108 35.99 -4.92 -32.20
N HIS A 109 34.87 -5.17 -32.88
CA HIS A 109 34.88 -5.63 -34.28
C HIS A 109 35.59 -4.64 -35.21
N HIS A 110 35.55 -3.34 -34.89
CA HIS A 110 36.23 -2.30 -35.65
C HIS A 110 37.64 -1.95 -35.12
N GLY A 111 38.17 -2.71 -34.16
CA GLY A 111 39.54 -2.52 -33.63
C GLY A 111 39.74 -1.21 -32.85
N ARG A 112 38.69 -0.64 -32.25
CA ARG A 112 38.67 0.69 -31.65
C ARG A 112 38.44 0.72 -30.12
N THR A 113 38.67 -0.36 -29.39
CA THR A 113 38.37 -0.39 -27.95
C THR A 113 39.60 -0.48 -27.07
N ASP A 114 39.64 0.42 -26.06
CA ASP A 114 40.48 0.31 -24.87
C ASP A 114 39.65 -0.23 -23.68
N ARG A 115 40.35 -0.84 -22.69
CA ARG A 115 39.73 -1.33 -21.44
C ARG A 115 39.00 -0.22 -20.66
N LEU A 116 39.51 0.99 -20.74
CA LEU A 116 38.93 2.17 -20.07
C LEU A 116 37.60 2.56 -20.71
N ASP A 117 37.50 2.57 -22.01
CA ASP A 117 36.25 2.88 -22.74
C ASP A 117 35.16 1.87 -22.42
N SER A 118 35.49 0.59 -22.39
CA SER A 118 34.56 -0.49 -22.02
C SER A 118 34.04 -0.32 -20.58
N PHE A 119 34.92 0.07 -19.65
CA PHE A 119 34.51 0.34 -18.25
C PHE A 119 33.52 1.49 -18.15
N PHE A 120 33.78 2.63 -18.82
CA PHE A 120 32.88 3.78 -18.80
C PHE A 120 31.54 3.49 -19.47
N ILE A 121 31.53 2.76 -20.60
CA ILE A 121 30.29 2.35 -21.28
C ILE A 121 29.44 1.47 -20.34
N LEU A 122 30.05 0.51 -19.66
CA LEU A 122 29.36 -0.38 -18.72
C LEU A 122 28.82 0.38 -17.50
N LEU A 123 29.61 1.27 -16.91
CA LEU A 123 29.20 2.08 -15.76
C LEU A 123 28.05 3.01 -16.14
N PHE A 124 28.12 3.68 -17.29
CA PHE A 124 27.06 4.54 -17.81
C PHE A 124 25.78 3.76 -18.07
N SER A 125 25.87 2.59 -18.72
CA SER A 125 24.72 1.72 -18.95
C SER A 125 24.05 1.29 -17.64
N ASN A 126 24.83 0.88 -16.64
CA ASN A 126 24.30 0.55 -15.33
C ASN A 126 23.56 1.73 -14.71
N LEU A 127 24.12 2.94 -14.74
CA LEU A 127 23.49 4.15 -14.20
C LEU A 127 22.16 4.46 -14.91
N VAL A 128 22.14 4.43 -16.24
CA VAL A 128 20.94 4.72 -17.05
C VAL A 128 19.85 3.70 -16.78
N VAL A 129 20.18 2.41 -16.82
CA VAL A 129 19.20 1.33 -16.55
C VAL A 129 18.65 1.44 -15.12
N CYS A 130 19.51 1.71 -14.12
CA CYS A 130 19.08 1.94 -12.75
C CYS A 130 18.11 3.12 -12.64
N LEU A 131 18.39 4.24 -13.32
CA LEU A 131 17.49 5.41 -13.31
C LEU A 131 16.14 5.10 -13.97
N VAL A 132 16.13 4.41 -15.10
CA VAL A 132 14.91 4.02 -15.81
C VAL A 132 14.08 3.09 -14.94
N ILE A 133 14.68 2.05 -14.39
CA ILE A 133 13.98 1.08 -13.51
C ILE A 133 13.50 1.75 -12.24
N TYR A 134 14.28 2.64 -11.63
CA TYR A 134 13.86 3.44 -10.49
C TYR A 134 12.58 4.24 -10.82
N ARG A 135 12.55 4.91 -11.96
CA ARG A 135 11.36 5.70 -12.38
C ARG A 135 10.15 4.84 -12.70
N LEU A 136 10.33 3.70 -13.36
CA LEU A 136 9.21 2.87 -13.84
C LEU A 136 8.63 1.97 -12.74
N LEU A 137 9.47 1.39 -11.90
CA LEU A 137 9.07 0.34 -10.96
C LEU A 137 9.05 0.83 -9.51
N THR A 138 10.09 1.53 -9.05
CA THR A 138 10.26 1.88 -7.64
C THR A 138 9.35 3.00 -7.17
N LEU A 139 8.97 3.94 -8.03
CA LEU A 139 8.04 5.01 -7.68
C LEU A 139 6.59 4.53 -7.55
N ARG A 140 6.24 3.41 -8.20
CA ARG A 140 4.88 2.85 -8.18
C ARG A 140 4.64 1.95 -6.98
N ILE A 141 5.68 1.36 -6.38
CA ILE A 141 5.55 0.47 -5.24
C ILE A 141 5.64 1.28 -3.95
N ARG A 142 4.59 1.25 -3.15
CA ARG A 142 4.53 1.90 -1.84
C ARG A 142 5.57 1.26 -0.90
N ARG A 143 6.30 2.08 -0.14
CA ARG A 143 7.24 1.60 0.89
C ARG A 143 6.49 0.73 1.90
N GLY A 144 7.00 -0.46 2.19
CA GLY A 144 6.42 -1.39 3.16
C GLY A 144 5.37 -2.36 2.63
N CYS A 145 4.95 -2.27 1.35
CA CYS A 145 3.90 -3.12 0.78
C CYS A 145 4.41 -4.33 -0.02
N LEU A 146 5.66 -4.75 0.18
CA LEU A 146 6.19 -5.94 -0.48
C LEU A 146 5.81 -7.19 0.33
N LEU A 147 4.63 -7.76 0.03
CA LEU A 147 4.17 -9.01 0.60
C LEU A 147 4.59 -10.18 -0.29
N PHE A 148 5.41 -11.07 0.25
CA PHE A 148 5.86 -12.28 -0.43
C PHE A 148 5.44 -13.50 0.40
N ASP A 149 4.49 -14.27 -0.12
CA ASP A 149 4.09 -15.55 0.48
C ASP A 149 4.57 -16.75 -0.33
N ASN A 150 4.98 -16.54 -1.56
CA ASN A 150 5.29 -17.66 -2.45
C ASN A 150 6.80 -17.81 -2.68
N VAL A 151 7.44 -18.56 -1.78
CA VAL A 151 8.86 -18.94 -1.87
C VAL A 151 9.19 -19.57 -3.23
N LYS A 152 8.27 -20.38 -3.80
CA LYS A 152 8.48 -21.10 -5.05
C LYS A 152 8.66 -20.13 -6.23
N THR A 153 7.89 -19.06 -6.29
CA THR A 153 7.95 -18.09 -7.40
C THR A 153 9.32 -17.41 -7.44
N VAL A 154 9.81 -16.93 -6.28
CA VAL A 154 11.12 -16.27 -6.17
C VAL A 154 12.27 -17.23 -6.46
N LEU A 155 12.17 -18.50 -6.01
CA LEU A 155 13.17 -19.52 -6.32
C LEU A 155 13.20 -19.87 -7.81
N TYR A 156 12.03 -20.03 -8.44
CA TYR A 156 11.97 -20.34 -9.86
C TYR A 156 12.49 -19.19 -10.72
N SER A 157 12.12 -17.95 -10.44
CA SER A 157 12.62 -16.79 -11.19
C SER A 157 14.13 -16.63 -11.07
N GLY A 158 14.67 -16.81 -9.86
CA GLY A 158 16.12 -16.82 -9.61
C GLY A 158 16.83 -17.94 -10.38
N PHE A 159 16.30 -19.15 -10.33
CA PHE A 159 16.86 -20.30 -11.07
C PHE A 159 16.84 -20.04 -12.61
N PHE A 160 15.70 -19.62 -13.15
CA PHE A 160 15.60 -19.35 -14.59
C PHE A 160 16.50 -18.20 -15.02
N LEU A 161 16.66 -17.17 -14.19
CA LEU A 161 17.57 -16.07 -14.49
C LEU A 161 19.02 -16.54 -14.53
N ILE A 162 19.48 -17.32 -13.54
CA ILE A 162 20.86 -17.86 -13.50
C ILE A 162 21.08 -18.78 -14.70
N ALA A 163 20.13 -19.66 -15.03
CA ALA A 163 20.21 -20.55 -16.17
C ALA A 163 20.31 -19.79 -17.49
N ALA A 164 19.52 -18.72 -17.67
CA ALA A 164 19.57 -17.89 -18.87
C ALA A 164 20.90 -17.14 -19.00
N VAL A 165 21.42 -16.60 -17.90
CA VAL A 165 22.74 -15.94 -17.87
C VAL A 165 23.84 -16.93 -18.24
N TYR A 166 23.82 -18.13 -17.64
CA TYR A 166 24.79 -19.18 -17.95
C TYR A 166 24.75 -19.58 -19.43
N LEU A 167 23.53 -19.83 -19.95
CA LEU A 167 23.35 -20.19 -21.37
C LEU A 167 23.82 -19.08 -22.29
N SER A 168 23.55 -17.82 -21.98
CA SER A 168 24.01 -16.66 -22.76
C SER A 168 25.52 -16.61 -22.88
N VAL A 169 26.23 -16.82 -21.76
CA VAL A 169 27.71 -16.77 -21.80
C VAL A 169 28.31 -17.96 -22.55
N VAL A 170 27.74 -19.17 -22.37
CA VAL A 170 28.17 -20.34 -23.14
C VAL A 170 27.94 -20.14 -24.65
N LEU A 171 26.80 -19.57 -25.05
CA LEU A 171 26.52 -19.29 -26.44
C LEU A 171 27.45 -18.20 -27.03
N GLU A 172 27.83 -17.21 -26.23
CA GLU A 172 28.80 -16.18 -26.63
C GLU A 172 30.19 -16.80 -26.92
N ASP A 173 30.62 -17.77 -26.08
CA ASP A 173 31.90 -18.47 -26.27
C ASP A 173 31.92 -19.37 -27.53
N VAL A 174 30.74 -19.86 -27.96
CA VAL A 174 30.61 -20.72 -29.16
C VAL A 174 30.51 -19.90 -30.45
N LEU A 175 30.14 -18.62 -30.36
CA LEU A 175 30.03 -17.74 -31.53
C LEU A 175 31.42 -17.50 -32.14
N ASP A 176 31.59 -17.95 -33.39
CA ASP A 176 32.83 -17.71 -34.13
C ASP A 176 32.93 -16.24 -34.58
N SER A 177 33.86 -15.52 -33.98
CA SER A 177 34.09 -14.09 -34.26
C SER A 177 34.59 -13.80 -35.71
N SER A 178 35.02 -14.81 -36.43
CA SER A 178 35.44 -14.71 -37.82
C SER A 178 34.27 -14.86 -38.83
N ALA A 179 33.11 -15.32 -38.37
CA ALA A 179 31.94 -15.53 -39.22
C ALA A 179 31.32 -14.20 -39.69
N GLU A 180 30.92 -14.12 -40.95
CA GLU A 180 30.25 -12.94 -41.52
C GLU A 180 28.93 -12.58 -40.77
N SER A 181 28.26 -13.58 -40.18
CA SER A 181 27.03 -13.44 -39.39
C SER A 181 27.28 -13.17 -37.91
N TYR A 182 28.53 -13.09 -37.43
CA TYR A 182 28.86 -12.93 -36.02
C TYR A 182 28.13 -11.78 -35.36
N LEU A 183 28.21 -10.58 -35.96
CA LEU A 183 27.63 -9.38 -35.36
C LEU A 183 26.09 -9.49 -35.22
N THR A 184 25.42 -10.03 -36.24
CA THR A 184 23.95 -10.21 -36.19
C THR A 184 23.53 -11.24 -35.15
N ALA A 185 24.21 -12.36 -35.04
CA ALA A 185 23.95 -13.39 -34.03
C ALA A 185 24.25 -12.89 -32.63
N TYR A 186 25.33 -12.15 -32.42
CA TYR A 186 25.70 -11.53 -31.15
C TYR A 186 24.66 -10.50 -30.68
N LEU A 187 24.22 -9.60 -31.59
CA LEU A 187 23.18 -8.62 -31.26
C LEU A 187 21.82 -9.28 -30.94
N ALA A 188 21.44 -10.29 -31.72
CA ALA A 188 20.21 -11.05 -31.50
C ALA A 188 20.21 -11.77 -30.14
N LEU A 189 21.33 -12.41 -29.78
CA LEU A 189 21.49 -13.08 -28.48
C LEU A 189 21.37 -12.09 -27.31
N ASN A 190 22.05 -10.93 -27.40
CA ASN A 190 21.97 -9.91 -26.36
C ASN A 190 20.55 -9.32 -26.26
N ALA A 191 19.87 -9.07 -27.37
CA ALA A 191 18.47 -8.61 -27.38
C ALA A 191 17.53 -9.62 -26.71
N PHE A 192 17.71 -10.93 -27.02
CA PHE A 192 16.95 -12.00 -26.40
C PHE A 192 17.16 -12.04 -24.86
N CYS A 193 18.40 -11.93 -24.40
CA CYS A 193 18.73 -11.91 -22.98
C CYS A 193 18.11 -10.71 -22.25
N ILE A 194 18.12 -9.53 -22.87
CA ILE A 194 17.48 -8.32 -22.33
C ILE A 194 15.98 -8.54 -22.20
N LEU A 195 15.32 -9.03 -23.26
CA LEU A 195 13.88 -9.29 -23.25
C LEU A 195 13.49 -10.30 -22.17
N PHE A 196 14.27 -11.37 -22.02
CA PHE A 196 14.07 -12.39 -21.01
C PHE A 196 14.19 -11.82 -19.57
N ALA A 197 15.25 -11.04 -19.32
CA ALA A 197 15.45 -10.41 -18.01
C ALA A 197 14.34 -9.38 -17.67
N ILE A 198 13.88 -8.60 -18.66
CA ILE A 198 12.73 -7.70 -18.51
C ILE A 198 11.46 -8.49 -18.15
N THR A 199 11.24 -9.62 -18.81
CA THR A 199 10.08 -10.47 -18.55
C THR A 199 10.10 -11.02 -17.10
N ILE A 200 11.26 -11.48 -16.62
CA ILE A 200 11.39 -11.92 -15.22
C ILE A 200 11.11 -10.78 -14.25
N LEU A 201 11.68 -9.60 -14.46
CA LEU A 201 11.41 -8.44 -13.63
C LEU A 201 9.92 -8.07 -13.63
N ALA A 202 9.29 -8.04 -14.81
CA ALA A 202 7.87 -7.71 -14.93
C ALA A 202 6.99 -8.73 -14.18
N LEU A 203 7.30 -10.02 -14.25
CA LEU A 203 6.59 -11.08 -13.53
C LEU A 203 6.75 -10.93 -12.01
N GLU A 204 7.98 -10.68 -11.52
CA GLU A 204 8.23 -10.49 -10.09
C GLU A 204 7.46 -9.29 -9.52
N PHE A 205 7.52 -8.15 -10.20
CA PHE A 205 6.80 -6.96 -9.76
C PHE A 205 5.28 -7.07 -9.91
N SER A 206 4.78 -7.76 -10.95
CA SER A 206 3.36 -8.04 -11.11
C SER A 206 2.82 -8.90 -9.97
N ASN A 207 3.52 -10.00 -9.64
CA ASN A 207 3.15 -10.87 -8.53
C ASN A 207 3.12 -10.11 -7.19
N CYS A 208 4.10 -9.25 -6.95
CA CYS A 208 4.17 -8.42 -5.77
C CYS A 208 2.97 -7.46 -5.66
N SER A 209 2.60 -6.80 -6.78
CA SER A 209 1.47 -5.87 -6.83
C SER A 209 0.13 -6.58 -6.63
N ILE A 210 -0.06 -7.76 -7.23
CA ILE A 210 -1.28 -8.56 -7.08
C ILE A 210 -1.46 -8.96 -5.62
N LYS A 211 -0.42 -9.47 -4.97
CA LYS A 211 -0.46 -9.87 -3.55
C LYS A 211 -0.77 -8.70 -2.61
N SER A 212 -0.21 -7.53 -2.88
CA SER A 212 -0.51 -6.33 -2.10
C SER A 212 -1.98 -5.93 -2.21
N LEU A 213 -2.56 -6.01 -3.41
CA LEU A 213 -3.98 -5.76 -3.66
C LEU A 213 -4.89 -6.80 -3.00
N GLU A 214 -4.54 -8.09 -3.09
CA GLU A 214 -5.28 -9.17 -2.44
C GLU A 214 -5.34 -8.95 -0.93
N HIS A 215 -4.20 -8.63 -0.29
CA HIS A 215 -4.15 -8.36 1.14
C HIS A 215 -4.96 -7.13 1.55
N GLU A 216 -4.92 -6.04 0.76
CA GLU A 216 -5.74 -4.85 1.00
C GLU A 216 -7.24 -5.18 0.91
N ASN A 217 -7.63 -6.01 -0.07
CA ASN A 217 -9.00 -6.47 -0.23
C ASN A 217 -9.47 -7.39 0.92
N GLU A 218 -8.62 -8.31 1.36
CA GLU A 218 -8.91 -9.17 2.51
C GLU A 218 -9.10 -8.36 3.79
N MET A 219 -8.25 -7.36 4.04
CA MET A 219 -8.36 -6.48 5.19
C MET A 219 -9.65 -5.65 5.15
N LEU A 220 -10.00 -5.10 3.96
CA LEU A 220 -11.27 -4.39 3.78
C LEU A 220 -12.49 -5.30 4.03
N ALA A 221 -12.44 -6.54 3.55
CA ALA A 221 -13.51 -7.50 3.78
C ALA A 221 -13.68 -7.85 5.28
N GLN A 222 -12.57 -7.99 6.01
CA GLN A 222 -12.61 -8.22 7.46
C GLN A 222 -13.19 -7.03 8.22
N LEU A 223 -12.83 -5.80 7.84
CA LEU A 223 -13.38 -4.58 8.44
C LEU A 223 -14.89 -4.49 8.21
N LEU A 224 -15.37 -4.74 7.00
CA LEU A 224 -16.80 -4.73 6.68
C LEU A 224 -17.57 -5.81 7.47
N GLU A 225 -17.00 -6.98 7.67
CA GLU A 225 -17.64 -8.03 8.49
C GLU A 225 -17.68 -7.65 9.97
N CYS A 226 -16.61 -7.01 10.50
CA CYS A 226 -16.59 -6.47 11.85
C CYS A 226 -17.67 -5.40 12.05
N ASP A 227 -17.79 -4.45 11.12
CA ASP A 227 -18.81 -3.41 11.13
C ASP A 227 -20.23 -3.99 11.12
N LYS A 228 -20.44 -5.04 10.32
CA LYS A 228 -21.72 -5.75 10.28
C LYS A 228 -22.06 -6.41 11.61
N GLN A 229 -21.07 -7.06 12.25
CA GLN A 229 -21.28 -7.67 13.57
C GLN A 229 -21.61 -6.60 14.64
N GLN A 230 -20.93 -5.44 14.61
CA GLN A 230 -21.20 -4.32 15.50
C GLN A 230 -22.63 -3.78 15.28
N TYR A 231 -23.06 -3.65 14.02
CA TYR A 231 -24.43 -3.24 13.72
C TYR A 231 -25.47 -4.23 14.28
N GLU A 232 -25.28 -5.54 14.07
CA GLU A 232 -26.22 -6.55 14.58
C GLU A 232 -26.26 -6.54 16.12
N GLN A 233 -25.13 -6.28 16.77
CA GLN A 233 -25.09 -6.11 18.22
C GLN A 233 -25.84 -4.85 18.68
N ALA A 234 -25.57 -3.70 18.05
CA ALA A 234 -26.26 -2.44 18.36
C ALA A 234 -27.77 -2.54 18.16
N LYS A 235 -28.21 -3.25 17.10
CA LYS A 235 -29.63 -3.54 16.85
C LYS A 235 -30.26 -4.36 17.98
N LYS A 236 -29.58 -5.42 18.44
CA LYS A 236 -30.07 -6.25 19.57
C LYS A 236 -30.18 -5.43 20.86
N ASP A 237 -29.20 -4.58 21.14
CA ASP A 237 -29.22 -3.75 22.33
C ASP A 237 -30.34 -2.70 22.27
N MET A 238 -30.59 -2.12 21.08
CA MET A 238 -31.72 -1.24 20.85
C MET A 238 -33.08 -1.94 21.03
N GLU A 239 -33.20 -3.19 20.58
CA GLU A 239 -34.41 -3.99 20.79
C GLU A 239 -34.68 -4.24 22.31
N LYS A 240 -33.63 -4.51 23.10
CA LYS A 240 -33.72 -4.63 24.55
C LYS A 240 -34.19 -3.32 25.21
N ILE A 241 -33.63 -2.18 24.80
CA ILE A 241 -34.02 -0.86 25.29
C ILE A 241 -35.50 -0.58 24.98
N ASN A 242 -35.95 -0.89 23.76
CA ASN A 242 -37.35 -0.72 23.37
C ASN A 242 -38.30 -1.58 24.22
N ILE A 243 -37.95 -2.85 24.48
CA ILE A 243 -38.74 -3.73 25.35
C ILE A 243 -38.81 -3.12 26.76
N ARG A 244 -37.67 -2.71 27.32
CA ARG A 244 -37.63 -2.09 28.65
C ARG A 244 -38.44 -0.80 28.74
N TYR A 245 -38.39 0.03 27.69
CA TYR A 245 -39.21 1.24 27.60
C TYR A 245 -40.70 0.93 27.59
N HIS A 246 -41.14 -0.09 26.86
CA HIS A 246 -42.52 -0.55 26.85
C HIS A 246 -42.97 -1.07 28.23
N ASP A 247 -42.10 -1.82 28.93
CA ASP A 247 -42.38 -2.32 30.27
C ASP A 247 -42.51 -1.18 31.27
N LEU A 248 -41.61 -0.21 31.21
CA LEU A 248 -41.67 1.00 32.05
C LEU A 248 -42.95 1.82 31.77
N LYS A 249 -43.33 1.98 30.51
CA LYS A 249 -44.56 2.67 30.12
C LYS A 249 -45.81 1.97 30.71
N GLN A 250 -45.81 0.64 30.72
CA GLN A 250 -46.88 -0.12 31.30
C GLN A 250 -46.93 0.02 32.84
N GLN A 251 -45.75 0.03 33.51
CA GLN A 251 -45.63 0.30 34.93
C GLN A 251 -46.08 1.73 35.28
N TYR A 252 -45.67 2.73 34.52
CA TYR A 252 -46.08 4.13 34.68
C TYR A 252 -47.57 4.31 34.65
N SER A 253 -48.30 3.56 33.81
CA SER A 253 -49.77 3.61 33.73
C SER A 253 -50.47 3.10 34.97
N ARG A 254 -49.78 2.31 35.84
CA ARG A 254 -50.31 1.69 37.07
C ARG A 254 -49.73 2.29 38.35
N ALA A 255 -48.76 3.18 38.25
CA ALA A 255 -47.98 3.72 39.34
C ALA A 255 -48.73 4.84 40.11
N THR A 256 -48.39 4.99 41.38
CA THR A 256 -48.79 6.12 42.21
C THR A 256 -48.07 7.40 41.81
N ASP A 257 -48.54 8.58 42.25
CA ASP A 257 -47.95 9.86 41.81
C ASP A 257 -46.48 10.04 42.24
N GLU A 258 -46.05 9.44 43.36
CA GLU A 258 -44.65 9.46 43.80
C GLU A 258 -43.75 8.55 42.97
N GLU A 259 -44.26 7.42 42.50
CA GLU A 259 -43.54 6.46 41.66
C GLU A 259 -43.42 6.94 40.21
N ARG A 260 -44.39 7.71 39.73
CA ARG A 260 -44.40 8.27 38.35
C ARG A 260 -43.19 9.14 38.07
N ALA A 261 -42.81 10.00 39.01
CA ALA A 261 -41.63 10.88 38.78
C ALA A 261 -40.34 10.10 38.55
N ARG A 262 -40.12 8.98 39.27
CA ARG A 262 -38.96 8.10 39.09
C ARG A 262 -39.01 7.36 37.77
N LEU A 263 -40.16 6.81 37.41
CA LEU A 263 -40.35 6.10 36.15
C LEU A 263 -40.23 7.03 34.92
N GLU A 264 -40.67 8.26 35.05
CA GLU A 264 -40.54 9.29 34.02
C GLU A 264 -39.08 9.67 33.75
N GLU A 265 -38.27 9.79 34.80
CA GLU A 265 -36.83 10.03 34.69
C GLU A 265 -36.13 8.81 34.02
N GLU A 266 -36.47 7.57 34.42
CA GLU A 266 -35.92 6.35 33.82
C GLU A 266 -36.33 6.21 32.34
N MET A 267 -37.60 6.51 32.00
CA MET A 267 -38.09 6.52 30.63
C MET A 267 -37.39 7.59 29.76
N ASN A 268 -37.19 8.80 30.31
CA ASN A 268 -36.50 9.86 29.58
C ASN A 268 -35.05 9.51 29.28
N ASN A 269 -34.38 8.77 30.15
CA ASN A 269 -33.02 8.28 29.93
C ASN A 269 -32.95 7.18 28.87
N LEU A 270 -34.05 6.44 28.65
CA LEU A 270 -34.14 5.39 27.64
C LEU A 270 -34.73 5.87 26.30
N ASN A 271 -35.19 7.13 26.20
CA ASN A 271 -35.94 7.62 25.07
C ASN A 271 -35.05 7.73 23.81
N LEU A 272 -35.49 7.10 22.73
CA LEU A 272 -34.89 7.24 21.40
C LEU A 272 -35.07 8.68 20.92
N ARG A 273 -33.97 9.37 20.64
CA ARG A 273 -33.97 10.80 20.27
C ARG A 273 -34.19 11.06 18.78
N TYR A 274 -34.06 10.03 17.91
CA TYR A 274 -34.08 10.19 16.46
C TYR A 274 -35.16 9.33 15.80
N PHE A 275 -35.94 9.95 14.92
CA PHE A 275 -36.96 9.33 14.08
C PHE A 275 -36.80 9.83 12.65
N THR A 276 -35.84 9.32 11.94
CA THR A 276 -35.52 9.75 10.57
C THR A 276 -36.27 8.97 9.49
N GLY A 277 -37.03 7.95 9.88
CA GLY A 277 -37.68 7.02 8.96
C GLY A 277 -36.79 5.86 8.53
N ASN A 278 -35.51 5.82 8.91
CA ASN A 278 -34.58 4.73 8.63
C ASN A 278 -34.02 4.15 9.94
N LYS A 279 -34.35 2.89 10.20
CA LYS A 279 -33.99 2.21 11.46
C LYS A 279 -32.49 2.15 11.73
N ALA A 280 -31.67 1.93 10.69
CA ALA A 280 -30.22 1.88 10.84
C ALA A 280 -29.63 3.26 11.18
N LEU A 281 -30.15 4.30 10.56
CA LEU A 281 -29.78 5.68 10.85
C LEU A 281 -30.18 6.06 12.29
N ASP A 282 -31.39 5.73 12.73
CA ASP A 282 -31.87 6.01 14.08
C ASP A 282 -31.01 5.32 15.16
N ILE A 283 -30.62 4.06 14.95
CA ILE A 283 -29.71 3.30 15.82
C ILE A 283 -28.34 4.01 15.90
N THR A 284 -27.77 4.34 14.76
CA THR A 284 -26.45 4.97 14.69
C THR A 284 -26.45 6.33 15.38
N LEU A 285 -27.43 7.17 15.07
CA LEU A 285 -27.55 8.50 15.68
C LEU A 285 -27.77 8.46 17.17
N THR A 286 -28.61 7.53 17.68
CA THR A 286 -28.83 7.37 19.12
C THR A 286 -27.54 6.99 19.83
N GLN A 287 -26.79 6.02 19.32
CA GLN A 287 -25.53 5.58 19.90
C GLN A 287 -24.47 6.71 19.88
N LYS A 288 -24.31 7.37 18.74
CA LYS A 288 -23.29 8.43 18.58
C LYS A 288 -23.65 9.70 19.34
N SER A 289 -24.94 10.03 19.45
CA SER A 289 -25.41 11.14 20.30
C SER A 289 -25.10 10.91 21.79
N ALA A 290 -25.23 9.68 22.28
CA ALA A 290 -24.86 9.34 23.64
C ALA A 290 -23.34 9.53 23.88
N LEU A 291 -22.51 9.09 22.94
CA LEU A 291 -21.04 9.30 23.00
C LEU A 291 -20.68 10.79 22.94
N CYS A 292 -21.33 11.57 22.07
CA CYS A 292 -21.15 13.02 22.02
C CYS A 292 -21.48 13.68 23.35
N GLY A 293 -22.61 13.30 23.98
CA GLY A 293 -23.02 13.83 25.28
C GLY A 293 -21.99 13.55 26.38
N GLN A 294 -21.42 12.33 26.42
CA GLN A 294 -20.37 11.96 27.37
C GLN A 294 -19.08 12.77 27.14
N ALA A 295 -18.76 13.10 25.88
CA ALA A 295 -17.57 13.87 25.51
C ALA A 295 -17.78 15.40 25.56
N GLY A 296 -18.96 15.89 25.93
CA GLY A 296 -19.30 17.32 25.94
C GLY A 296 -19.33 17.91 24.50
N ILE A 297 -19.74 17.12 23.52
CA ILE A 297 -19.85 17.50 22.11
C ILE A 297 -21.33 17.67 21.76
N GLN A 298 -21.68 18.76 21.12
CA GLN A 298 -23.05 18.99 20.60
C GLN A 298 -23.19 18.36 19.22
N LEU A 299 -24.14 17.43 19.03
CA LEU A 299 -24.51 16.87 17.75
C LEU A 299 -25.77 17.58 17.22
N VAL A 300 -25.62 18.34 16.14
CA VAL A 300 -26.73 18.98 15.39
C VAL A 300 -27.01 18.11 14.17
N CYS A 301 -28.24 17.60 14.08
CA CYS A 301 -28.60 16.65 13.04
C CYS A 301 -29.87 17.08 12.30
N SER A 302 -29.79 17.15 10.97
CA SER A 302 -30.92 17.25 10.04
C SER A 302 -30.81 16.06 9.07
N ALA A 303 -31.75 15.11 9.15
CA ALA A 303 -31.59 13.88 8.39
C ALA A 303 -32.91 13.34 7.84
N ASP A 304 -32.98 13.20 6.53
CA ASP A 304 -34.02 12.48 5.82
C ASP A 304 -33.57 11.04 5.54
N GLY A 305 -34.06 10.10 6.36
CA GLY A 305 -33.71 8.68 6.25
C GLY A 305 -34.21 8.00 4.98
N SER A 306 -35.20 8.59 4.29
CA SER A 306 -35.71 8.05 3.01
C SER A 306 -34.67 8.07 1.91
N CYS A 307 -33.68 8.96 1.99
CA CYS A 307 -32.56 9.03 1.05
C CYS A 307 -31.69 7.77 1.07
N LEU A 308 -31.74 6.98 2.17
CA LEU A 308 -30.90 5.82 2.44
C LEU A 308 -31.64 4.47 2.27
N GLU A 309 -32.86 4.45 1.76
CA GLU A 309 -33.68 3.23 1.65
C GLU A 309 -33.00 2.12 0.84
N ASN A 310 -32.26 2.49 -0.21
CA ASN A 310 -31.58 1.55 -1.11
C ASN A 310 -30.24 1.05 -0.54
N MET A 311 -29.81 1.58 0.60
CA MET A 311 -28.55 1.21 1.23
C MET A 311 -28.77 0.11 2.27
N LYS A 312 -27.89 -0.90 2.29
CA LYS A 312 -27.94 -1.95 3.33
C LYS A 312 -27.72 -1.34 4.71
N HIS A 313 -28.47 -1.78 5.69
CA HIS A 313 -28.45 -1.22 7.05
C HIS A 313 -27.06 -1.17 7.67
N TYR A 314 -26.25 -2.22 7.49
CA TYR A 314 -24.90 -2.25 8.04
C TYR A 314 -23.94 -1.31 7.27
N HIS A 315 -24.18 -0.99 5.99
CA HIS A 315 -23.41 0.03 5.28
C HIS A 315 -23.74 1.44 5.80
N ILE A 316 -25.02 1.72 6.11
CA ILE A 316 -25.42 2.99 6.75
C ILE A 316 -24.71 3.13 8.11
N TYR A 317 -24.72 2.07 8.91
CA TYR A 317 -24.08 2.04 10.22
C TYR A 317 -22.57 2.25 10.12
N SER A 318 -21.89 1.54 9.21
CA SER A 318 -20.46 1.68 8.99
C SER A 318 -20.07 3.06 8.47
N LEU A 319 -20.76 3.58 7.43
CA LEU A 319 -20.46 4.87 6.83
C LEU A 319 -20.60 6.01 7.84
N LEU A 320 -21.77 6.09 8.51
CA LEU A 320 -22.06 7.16 9.47
C LEU A 320 -21.30 6.96 10.78
N GLY A 321 -21.09 5.70 11.20
CA GLY A 321 -20.28 5.36 12.36
C GLY A 321 -18.86 5.91 12.19
N ASN A 322 -18.19 5.55 11.11
CA ASN A 322 -16.84 6.02 10.79
C ASN A 322 -16.77 7.56 10.63
N ALA A 323 -17.77 8.16 9.99
CA ALA A 323 -17.82 9.61 9.79
C ALA A 323 -17.96 10.37 11.13
N LEU A 324 -18.85 9.91 12.01
CA LEU A 324 -19.08 10.53 13.33
C LEU A 324 -17.95 10.23 14.30
N ASP A 325 -17.36 9.02 14.27
CA ASP A 325 -16.21 8.68 15.12
C ASP A 325 -15.00 9.56 14.81
N ASN A 326 -14.70 9.79 13.53
CA ASN A 326 -13.65 10.72 13.10
C ASN A 326 -13.90 12.14 13.65
N ALA A 327 -15.14 12.62 13.61
CA ALA A 327 -15.50 13.94 14.11
C ALA A 327 -15.40 14.01 15.65
N ILE A 328 -15.90 12.99 16.37
CA ILE A 328 -15.83 12.88 17.84
C ILE A 328 -14.36 12.87 18.29
N GLU A 329 -13.54 12.05 17.65
CA GLU A 329 -12.12 11.93 17.99
C GLU A 329 -11.38 13.24 17.80
N CYS A 330 -11.63 13.95 16.70
CA CYS A 330 -11.05 15.26 16.43
C CYS A 330 -11.45 16.27 17.52
N LEU A 331 -12.73 16.33 17.87
CA LEU A 331 -13.28 17.31 18.80
C LEU A 331 -12.93 17.02 20.26
N THR A 332 -12.66 15.79 20.65
CA THR A 332 -12.17 15.47 22.01
C THR A 332 -10.83 16.12 22.32
N GLN A 333 -10.01 16.44 21.30
CA GLN A 333 -8.73 17.13 21.44
C GLN A 333 -8.86 18.65 21.47
N VAL A 334 -10.05 19.22 21.20
CA VAL A 334 -10.30 20.66 21.17
C VAL A 334 -10.64 21.14 22.58
N ASN A 335 -9.88 22.10 23.14
CA ASN A 335 -10.12 22.61 24.49
C ASN A 335 -11.33 23.55 24.57
N ASP A 336 -11.65 24.26 23.50
CA ASP A 336 -12.74 25.24 23.44
C ASP A 336 -14.10 24.53 23.26
N ALA A 337 -14.89 24.51 24.32
CA ALA A 337 -16.21 23.86 24.32
C ALA A 337 -17.19 24.47 23.29
N SER A 338 -17.05 25.75 22.95
CA SER A 338 -17.91 26.41 21.95
C SER A 338 -17.70 25.88 20.53
N LYS A 339 -16.54 25.29 20.28
CA LYS A 339 -16.15 24.69 18.99
C LYS A 339 -16.43 23.18 18.90
N ARG A 340 -16.90 22.57 20.01
CA ARG A 340 -17.23 21.14 20.05
C ARG A 340 -18.62 20.88 19.48
N VAL A 341 -18.79 21.14 18.20
CA VAL A 341 -20.04 20.93 17.48
C VAL A 341 -19.80 20.05 16.26
N ILE A 342 -20.63 19.01 16.13
CA ILE A 342 -20.74 18.21 14.90
C ILE A 342 -22.05 18.57 14.23
N THR A 343 -22.02 18.88 12.95
CA THR A 343 -23.22 19.06 12.13
C THR A 343 -23.33 17.92 11.14
N LEU A 344 -24.45 17.21 11.18
CA LEU A 344 -24.80 16.16 10.20
C LEU A 344 -26.02 16.61 9.41
N ASP A 345 -25.89 16.66 8.10
CA ASP A 345 -26.99 16.88 7.18
C ASP A 345 -27.11 15.71 6.19
N ILE A 346 -28.30 15.12 6.12
CA ILE A 346 -28.65 14.08 5.14
C ILE A 346 -29.87 14.56 4.39
N SER A 347 -29.69 14.87 3.12
CA SER A 347 -30.73 15.47 2.30
C SER A 347 -30.71 14.91 0.87
N ARG A 348 -31.83 15.08 0.20
CA ARG A 348 -31.96 14.76 -1.22
C ARG A 348 -31.74 15.99 -2.07
N CYS A 349 -30.78 15.91 -2.99
CA CYS A 349 -30.56 16.93 -4.00
C CYS A 349 -30.84 16.35 -5.39
N ARG A 350 -32.01 16.63 -5.95
CA ARG A 350 -32.51 16.02 -7.22
C ARG A 350 -32.57 14.48 -7.07
N ASP A 351 -31.77 13.76 -7.87
CA ASP A 351 -31.70 12.30 -7.88
C ASP A 351 -30.51 11.75 -7.06
N MET A 352 -29.88 12.61 -6.25
CA MET A 352 -28.73 12.24 -5.42
C MET A 352 -29.09 12.39 -3.94
N ALA A 353 -28.67 11.43 -3.14
CA ALA A 353 -28.53 11.58 -1.70
C ALA A 353 -27.21 12.29 -1.41
N VAL A 354 -27.23 13.22 -0.47
CA VAL A 354 -26.06 13.95 0.01
C VAL A 354 -25.98 13.77 1.51
N ILE A 355 -24.89 13.21 1.98
CA ILE A 355 -24.55 13.14 3.40
C ILE A 355 -23.39 14.11 3.64
N ARG A 356 -23.57 15.05 4.56
CA ARG A 356 -22.54 16.02 4.93
C ARG A 356 -22.28 15.96 6.43
N VAL A 357 -21.02 15.73 6.82
CA VAL A 357 -20.57 15.82 8.20
C VAL A 357 -19.55 16.93 8.30
N GLN A 358 -19.72 17.80 9.31
CA GLN A 358 -18.86 18.96 9.52
C GLN A 358 -18.44 19.01 10.99
N ASN A 359 -17.16 19.32 11.23
CA ASN A 359 -16.65 19.59 12.56
C ASN A 359 -15.48 20.57 12.51
N TYR A 360 -15.25 21.29 13.61
CA TYR A 360 -14.06 22.12 13.76
C TYR A 360 -12.79 21.26 13.78
N THR A 361 -11.72 21.74 13.12
CA THR A 361 -10.38 21.12 13.16
C THR A 361 -9.31 22.17 13.42
N PRO A 362 -8.46 22.02 14.47
CA PRO A 362 -7.44 23.01 14.79
C PRO A 362 -6.25 23.01 13.85
N ALA A 363 -6.01 21.91 13.15
CA ALA A 363 -4.93 21.78 12.18
C ALA A 363 -5.46 21.15 10.89
N PRO A 364 -5.15 21.73 9.71
CA PRO A 364 -5.51 21.11 8.45
C PRO A 364 -4.82 19.75 8.34
N PRO A 365 -5.52 18.69 7.95
CA PRO A 365 -4.90 17.40 7.71
C PRO A 365 -3.85 17.52 6.60
N THR A 366 -2.71 16.86 6.79
CA THR A 366 -1.64 16.86 5.79
C THR A 366 -2.11 16.07 4.57
N LEU A 367 -2.22 16.75 3.41
CA LEU A 367 -2.54 16.10 2.14
C LEU A 367 -1.24 15.53 1.54
N ARG A 368 -1.19 14.24 1.25
CA ARG A 368 -0.18 13.61 0.40
C ARG A 368 -0.89 12.95 -0.76
N ASP A 369 -0.54 13.31 -1.98
CA ASP A 369 -1.10 12.77 -3.24
C ASP A 369 -2.64 12.84 -3.32
N GLY A 370 -3.25 13.91 -2.78
CA GLY A 370 -4.70 14.09 -2.76
C GLY A 370 -5.44 13.24 -1.71
N ALA A 371 -4.73 12.46 -0.88
CA ALA A 371 -5.28 11.71 0.23
C ALA A 371 -4.95 12.39 1.56
N ILE A 372 -5.93 12.44 2.47
CA ILE A 372 -5.72 12.93 3.84
C ILE A 372 -4.83 11.92 4.57
N VAL A 373 -3.63 12.36 4.96
CA VAL A 373 -2.73 11.57 5.83
C VAL A 373 -3.12 11.87 7.27
N THR A 374 -3.43 10.81 8.01
CA THR A 374 -3.69 10.90 9.45
C THR A 374 -2.44 11.39 10.19
N THR A 375 -2.60 12.33 11.13
CA THR A 375 -1.53 12.95 11.94
C THR A 375 -0.99 12.03 13.05
N LYS A 376 -1.45 10.78 13.14
CA LYS A 376 -1.06 9.83 14.18
C LYS A 376 0.16 9.01 13.80
N GLN A 377 1.06 8.78 14.81
CA GLN A 377 2.33 8.07 14.66
C GLN A 377 2.21 6.56 14.39
N ASP A 378 1.04 5.94 14.61
CA ASP A 378 0.76 4.54 14.30
C ASP A 378 0.08 4.42 12.93
N THR A 379 0.89 4.20 11.91
CA THR A 379 0.49 4.18 10.50
C THR A 379 -0.23 2.89 10.06
N GLU A 380 -0.30 1.84 10.89
CA GLU A 380 -0.85 0.55 10.47
C GLU A 380 -2.35 0.35 10.79
N GLU A 381 -2.91 1.02 11.81
CA GLU A 381 -4.33 0.85 12.18
C GLU A 381 -5.25 2.04 11.82
N HIS A 382 -4.72 3.21 11.42
CA HIS A 382 -5.50 4.43 11.23
C HIS A 382 -5.47 4.91 9.77
N GLY A 383 -6.61 5.06 9.18
CA GLY A 383 -6.83 5.45 7.78
C GLY A 383 -7.92 4.62 7.09
N TYR A 384 -8.35 3.56 7.76
CA TYR A 384 -9.38 2.66 7.22
C TYR A 384 -10.79 3.28 7.23
N GLY A 385 -11.12 4.16 8.18
CA GLY A 385 -12.44 4.79 8.27
C GLY A 385 -12.82 5.57 7.01
N ILE A 386 -11.95 6.44 6.51
CA ILE A 386 -12.21 7.20 5.27
C ILE A 386 -12.17 6.28 4.05
N LYS A 387 -11.30 5.27 4.02
CA LYS A 387 -11.29 4.27 2.94
C LYS A 387 -12.58 3.45 2.92
N SER A 388 -13.08 3.02 4.09
CA SER A 388 -14.37 2.33 4.22
C SER A 388 -15.51 3.21 3.71
N ILE A 389 -15.55 4.49 4.08
CA ILE A 389 -16.56 5.46 3.61
C ILE A 389 -16.51 5.57 2.08
N LYS A 390 -15.31 5.74 1.48
CA LYS A 390 -15.14 5.81 0.02
C LYS A 390 -15.59 4.54 -0.67
N SER A 391 -15.16 3.38 -0.17
CA SER A 391 -15.53 2.08 -0.72
C SER A 391 -17.04 1.85 -0.69
N ILE A 392 -17.71 2.25 0.42
CA ILE A 392 -19.17 2.17 0.51
C ILE A 392 -19.83 3.13 -0.48
N ALA A 393 -19.37 4.37 -0.59
CA ALA A 393 -19.91 5.33 -1.56
C ALA A 393 -19.81 4.80 -3.00
N GLU A 394 -18.65 4.28 -3.39
CA GLU A 394 -18.40 3.67 -4.71
C GLU A 394 -19.30 2.46 -4.97
N LEU A 395 -19.55 1.62 -3.96
CA LEU A 395 -20.46 0.47 -4.07
C LEU A 395 -21.89 0.88 -4.47
N TYR A 396 -22.31 2.11 -4.08
CA TYR A 396 -23.61 2.68 -4.45
C TYR A 396 -23.54 3.64 -5.64
N GLY A 397 -22.42 3.64 -6.39
CA GLY A 397 -22.22 4.47 -7.58
C GLY A 397 -22.02 5.94 -7.26
N GLY A 398 -21.52 6.24 -6.07
CA GLY A 398 -21.29 7.58 -5.57
C GLY A 398 -19.82 7.93 -5.34
N THR A 399 -19.58 9.05 -4.67
CA THR A 399 -18.24 9.54 -4.29
C THR A 399 -18.24 10.04 -2.85
N ALA A 400 -17.05 10.05 -2.23
CA ALA A 400 -16.85 10.64 -0.92
C ALA A 400 -15.61 11.53 -0.95
N ASP A 401 -15.82 12.82 -0.66
CA ASP A 401 -14.81 13.86 -0.68
C ASP A 401 -14.63 14.47 0.69
N CYS A 402 -13.37 14.81 1.02
CA CYS A 402 -13.00 15.46 2.27
C CYS A 402 -12.17 16.70 1.96
N PHE A 403 -12.51 17.82 2.60
CA PHE A 403 -11.75 19.07 2.49
C PHE A 403 -11.85 19.88 3.78
N VAL A 404 -10.98 20.89 3.92
CA VAL A 404 -11.00 21.82 5.04
C VAL A 404 -11.13 23.22 4.52
N GLU A 405 -12.06 23.99 5.05
CA GLU A 405 -12.28 25.40 4.75
C GLU A 405 -12.57 26.12 6.08
N ASP A 406 -11.94 27.26 6.32
CA ASP A 406 -12.10 28.09 7.52
C ASP A 406 -11.98 27.31 8.86
N SER A 407 -11.04 26.40 8.94
CA SER A 407 -10.85 25.50 10.11
C SER A 407 -12.05 24.57 10.36
N ILE A 408 -12.88 24.33 9.40
CA ILE A 408 -13.95 23.33 9.43
C ILE A 408 -13.57 22.19 8.48
N PHE A 409 -13.59 20.98 9.00
CA PHE A 409 -13.46 19.78 8.20
C PHE A 409 -14.82 19.39 7.65
N TYR A 410 -14.87 19.11 6.35
CA TYR A 410 -16.05 18.65 5.63
C TYR A 410 -15.81 17.24 5.09
N LEU A 411 -16.72 16.32 5.38
CA LEU A 411 -16.89 15.06 4.68
C LEU A 411 -18.21 15.13 3.91
N VAL A 412 -18.15 14.98 2.61
CA VAL A 412 -19.33 14.99 1.74
C VAL A 412 -19.39 13.69 0.98
N VAL A 413 -20.47 12.92 1.18
CA VAL A 413 -20.74 11.68 0.46
C VAL A 413 -21.96 11.88 -0.41
N THR A 414 -21.86 11.53 -1.69
CA THR A 414 -22.96 11.64 -2.65
C THR A 414 -23.17 10.31 -3.36
N PHE A 415 -24.42 9.90 -3.55
CA PHE A 415 -24.75 8.71 -4.33
C PHE A 415 -26.17 8.81 -4.91
N PRO A 416 -26.47 8.10 -6.02
CA PRO A 416 -27.79 8.10 -6.62
C PRO A 416 -28.85 7.55 -5.67
N CYS A 417 -29.97 8.28 -5.45
CA CYS A 417 -31.10 7.79 -4.67
C CYS A 417 -32.36 7.50 -5.53
N GLY A 418 -32.17 7.32 -6.82
CA GLY A 418 -33.20 6.85 -7.73
C GLY A 418 -33.47 5.35 -7.57
N LYS A 419 -34.67 4.86 -7.93
CA LYS A 419 -35.03 3.44 -7.89
C LYS A 419 -33.97 2.60 -8.57
N SER A 420 -33.37 1.66 -7.84
CA SER A 420 -32.41 0.71 -8.37
C SER A 420 -32.98 -0.05 -9.57
N GLN A 421 -32.49 0.30 -10.78
CA GLN A 421 -32.47 -0.65 -11.88
C GLN A 421 -31.15 -1.41 -11.75
N LYS A 422 -31.22 -2.62 -11.19
CA LYS A 422 -30.37 -3.76 -11.57
C LYS A 422 -30.47 -4.89 -10.56
N GLU A 423 -31.58 -5.59 -10.57
CA GLU A 423 -31.55 -7.03 -10.61
C GLU A 423 -31.52 -7.39 -12.09
N THR A 424 -30.40 -7.74 -12.64
CA THR A 424 -30.30 -8.55 -13.85
C THR A 424 -28.95 -9.28 -13.84
N ALA A 425 -29.09 -10.60 -13.70
CA ALA A 425 -28.22 -11.74 -14.03
C ALA A 425 -26.96 -11.95 -13.16
#